data_8340cb4fe1b5f2f153023c38266d6e2f
#
_entry.id   8340cb4fe1b5f2f153023c38266d6e2f
#
_cell.length_a   1.000
_cell.length_b   1.000
_cell.length_c   1.000
_cell.angle_alpha   90.00
_cell.angle_beta   90.00
_cell.angle_gamma   90.00
#
_symmetry.space_group_name_H-M   'P 1'
#
loop_
_entity.id
_entity.type
_entity.pdbx_description
1 polymer ?
#
loop_
_entity_poly.entity_id
_entity_poly.type
_entity_poly.pdbx_seq_one_letter_code
_entity_poly.pdbx_strand_id
1 'polypeptide(L)'
;MGALEPGEGFRNSSAPESLGGAQEASGAGRRSQRTSRRLPRRAAAGRRSFTATLRALEGLVDSGAQVSVHVVDLDNHVHVLAGDDHVTMPVAGLGVVPLLIEVAAGFQSGALDPFEIVERESVEAVETSGLWRHLHAPALPLEDLAVLAATAGDPIAVNALLHKVGHDRVRERIESLGLRRTALLDRFRDRRGPDDAPQVAVGSARELAGLFSALVNSQVVDAAVSAQVSEWLSLNQDLSLVAASTGLDPFAHDHDAHGLLFVNKTGRDRGVRAEAGVLAGPRAGVAYSLIVCFDDLSITHRLRAHDAFRVLGVELMEYTH
;
A
#
# COMPACT_ATOMS: atom_id res chain seq x y z
N MET A 1 53.36 11.84 21.99
CA MET A 1 54.26 12.18 20.87
C MET A 1 53.60 11.62 19.62
N GLY A 2 53.15 12.38 18.70
CA GLY A 2 53.19 13.73 18.28
C GLY A 2 51.89 14.15 17.64
N ALA A 3 51.59 15.38 17.87
CA ALA A 3 50.54 16.18 17.29
C ALA A 3 50.80 16.50 15.82
N LEU A 4 49.76 16.64 15.02
CA LEU A 4 49.76 17.41 13.80
C LEU A 4 48.51 18.26 13.77
N GLU A 5 48.75 19.56 13.74
CA GLU A 5 47.81 20.68 13.67
C GLU A 5 47.31 20.95 12.24
N PRO A 6 46.32 21.87 12.09
CA PRO A 6 45.48 21.99 10.89
C PRO A 6 46.03 23.09 9.93
N GLY A 7 45.71 22.95 8.64
CA GLY A 7 45.96 23.96 7.61
C GLY A 7 44.66 24.44 7.00
N GLU A 8 44.33 25.68 7.26
CA GLU A 8 44.07 26.88 6.39
C GLU A 8 43.35 26.51 5.06
N GLY A 9 42.21 27.02 4.70
CA GLY A 9 41.78 28.43 4.72
C GLY A 9 41.72 28.94 3.29
N PHE A 10 40.56 29.01 2.62
CA PHE A 10 40.38 29.85 1.43
C PHE A 10 39.30 30.90 1.68
N ARG A 11 39.78 32.14 1.69
CA ARG A 11 38.99 33.38 1.75
C ARG A 11 38.58 33.80 0.34
N ASN A 12 37.34 34.17 0.21
CA ASN A 12 36.72 35.43 -0.17
C ASN A 12 37.47 36.42 -1.09
N SER A 13 36.79 36.88 -2.16
CA SER A 13 36.70 38.29 -2.60
C SER A 13 35.92 38.32 -3.92
N SER A 14 35.04 39.13 -4.25
CA SER A 14 34.56 40.49 -3.95
C SER A 14 33.68 40.87 -5.15
N ALA A 15 32.55 41.46 -4.91
CA ALA A 15 31.90 42.36 -5.87
C ALA A 15 32.68 43.68 -5.89
N PRO A 16 32.49 44.67 -6.78
CA PRO A 16 31.21 45.35 -7.01
C PRO A 16 31.00 46.06 -8.38
N GLU A 17 29.93 46.93 -8.40
CA GLU A 17 29.65 48.13 -9.20
C GLU A 17 28.99 47.97 -10.57
N SER A 18 27.74 48.35 -10.73
CA SER A 18 26.98 49.60 -10.88
C SER A 18 27.38 50.52 -12.05
N LEU A 19 26.34 50.93 -12.77
CA LEU A 19 26.03 52.15 -13.53
C LEU A 19 25.33 51.74 -14.84
N GLY A 20 24.08 52.08 -15.14
CA GLY A 20 23.54 53.42 -15.22
C GLY A 20 23.18 53.70 -16.68
N GLY A 21 21.94 54.00 -17.01
CA GLY A 21 21.63 54.50 -18.34
C GLY A 21 20.18 54.27 -18.76
N ALA A 22 19.31 55.21 -18.43
CA ALA A 22 17.98 55.35 -18.98
C ALA A 22 18.00 55.82 -20.42
N GLN A 23 17.11 55.30 -21.25
CA GLN A 23 16.56 56.05 -22.39
C GLN A 23 15.17 55.54 -22.75
N GLU A 24 14.23 56.46 -22.66
CA GLU A 24 12.87 56.35 -23.19
C GLU A 24 12.88 56.32 -24.73
N ALA A 25 12.03 55.53 -25.32
CA ALA A 25 11.45 55.85 -26.63
C ALA A 25 10.11 55.09 -26.83
N SER A 26 9.13 55.90 -27.02
CA SER A 26 7.77 55.75 -27.40
C SER A 26 7.41 54.76 -28.53
N GLY A 27 6.25 54.15 -28.41
CA GLY A 27 5.31 54.10 -29.52
C GLY A 27 5.19 52.79 -30.27
N ALA A 28 4.05 52.17 -30.11
CA ALA A 28 3.15 51.67 -31.13
C ALA A 28 2.42 50.37 -30.65
N GLY A 29 1.14 50.53 -30.50
CA GLY A 29 0.24 49.43 -30.12
C GLY A 29 0.28 48.27 -31.12
N ARG A 30 0.59 47.09 -30.64
CA ARG A 30 0.23 45.82 -31.29
C ARG A 30 -0.76 45.09 -30.40
N ARG A 31 -2.00 45.05 -30.83
CA ARG A 31 -3.02 44.14 -30.31
C ARG A 31 -2.44 42.72 -30.37
N SER A 32 -2.07 42.21 -29.24
CA SER A 32 -1.75 40.81 -29.04
C SER A 32 -3.07 40.02 -29.19
N GLN A 33 -3.24 39.34 -30.32
CA GLN A 33 -4.18 38.26 -30.47
C GLN A 33 -3.84 37.18 -29.43
N ARG A 34 -4.65 37.09 -28.36
CA ARG A 34 -4.66 35.90 -27.48
C ARG A 34 -5.12 34.71 -28.31
N THR A 35 -4.20 34.02 -28.94
CA THR A 35 -4.42 32.65 -29.38
C THR A 35 -4.68 31.82 -28.12
N SER A 36 -5.93 31.53 -27.84
CA SER A 36 -6.31 30.49 -26.89
C SER A 36 -5.68 29.20 -27.39
N ARG A 37 -4.57 28.80 -26.78
CA ARG A 37 -4.04 27.44 -26.89
C ARG A 37 -5.13 26.54 -26.31
N ARG A 38 -5.97 25.99 -27.16
CA ARG A 38 -6.79 24.82 -26.84
C ARG A 38 -5.80 23.75 -26.43
N LEU A 39 -5.82 23.38 -25.16
CA LEU A 39 -5.20 22.13 -24.69
C LEU A 39 -5.70 21.02 -25.62
N PRO A 40 -4.80 20.13 -26.08
CA PRO A 40 -5.24 19.01 -26.89
C PRO A 40 -6.32 18.25 -26.13
N ARG A 41 -7.49 18.09 -26.75
CA ARG A 41 -8.52 17.18 -26.26
C ARG A 41 -7.80 15.87 -25.94
N ARG A 42 -7.83 15.44 -24.68
CA ARG A 42 -7.45 14.09 -24.28
C ARG A 42 -8.04 13.15 -25.34
N ALA A 43 -7.20 12.51 -26.14
CA ALA A 43 -7.62 11.43 -27.00
C ALA A 43 -8.31 10.44 -26.05
N ALA A 44 -9.53 10.04 -26.38
CA ALA A 44 -10.22 8.98 -25.67
C ALA A 44 -9.23 7.82 -25.57
N ALA A 45 -8.76 7.53 -24.36
CA ALA A 45 -7.89 6.40 -24.12
C ALA A 45 -8.63 5.18 -24.65
N GLY A 46 -8.12 4.60 -25.74
CA GLY A 46 -8.65 3.34 -26.26
C GLY A 46 -8.74 2.41 -25.03
N ARG A 47 -9.89 1.74 -24.86
CA ARG A 47 -10.12 0.78 -23.76
C ARG A 47 -8.91 -0.15 -23.75
N ARG A 48 -7.97 0.10 -22.83
CA ARG A 48 -6.86 -0.81 -22.62
C ARG A 48 -7.48 -2.08 -22.04
N SER A 49 -7.23 -3.18 -22.68
CA SER A 49 -7.80 -4.46 -22.29
C SER A 49 -6.82 -5.15 -21.37
N PHE A 50 -7.28 -5.56 -20.19
CA PHE A 50 -6.54 -6.46 -19.29
C PHE A 50 -6.55 -7.91 -19.81
N THR A 51 -6.21 -8.08 -21.09
CA THR A 51 -6.36 -9.38 -21.78
C THR A 51 -5.34 -10.39 -21.28
N ALA A 52 -4.10 -9.96 -20.99
CA ALA A 52 -3.09 -10.86 -20.46
C ALA A 52 -3.42 -11.29 -19.03
N THR A 53 -3.89 -10.35 -18.21
CA THR A 53 -4.38 -10.64 -16.86
C THR A 53 -5.53 -11.63 -16.90
N LEU A 54 -6.56 -11.39 -17.70
CA LEU A 54 -7.70 -12.30 -17.82
C LEU A 54 -7.27 -13.72 -18.19
N ARG A 55 -6.40 -13.88 -19.17
CA ARG A 55 -5.87 -15.22 -19.55
C ARG A 55 -5.08 -15.88 -18.42
N ALA A 56 -4.27 -15.09 -17.68
CA ALA A 56 -3.52 -15.64 -16.56
C ALA A 56 -4.45 -16.09 -15.43
N LEU A 57 -5.51 -15.33 -15.14
CA LEU A 57 -6.51 -15.66 -14.15
C LEU A 57 -7.38 -16.87 -14.56
N GLU A 58 -7.79 -16.94 -15.82
CA GLU A 58 -8.48 -18.11 -16.39
C GLU A 58 -7.64 -19.38 -16.22
N GLY A 59 -6.33 -19.31 -16.54
CA GLY A 59 -5.41 -20.43 -16.35
C GLY A 59 -5.25 -20.87 -14.87
N LEU A 60 -5.39 -19.95 -13.92
CA LEU A 60 -5.45 -20.30 -12.48
C LEU A 60 -6.75 -21.01 -12.14
N VAL A 61 -7.90 -20.50 -12.60
CA VAL A 61 -9.20 -21.10 -12.37
C VAL A 61 -9.26 -22.50 -12.98
N ASP A 62 -8.76 -22.69 -14.20
CA ASP A 62 -8.69 -24.00 -14.88
C ASP A 62 -7.81 -25.00 -14.11
N SER A 63 -6.85 -24.51 -13.32
CA SER A 63 -6.03 -25.35 -12.44
C SER A 63 -6.60 -25.55 -11.05
N GLY A 64 -7.85 -25.11 -10.80
CA GLY A 64 -8.58 -25.31 -9.55
C GLY A 64 -8.42 -24.22 -8.51
N ALA A 65 -7.80 -23.07 -8.83
CA ALA A 65 -7.73 -21.94 -7.92
C ALA A 65 -9.06 -21.15 -7.90
N GLN A 66 -9.38 -20.59 -6.74
CA GLN A 66 -10.38 -19.52 -6.63
C GLN A 66 -9.69 -18.18 -6.83
N VAL A 67 -10.29 -17.31 -7.62
CA VAL A 67 -9.72 -16.01 -7.98
C VAL A 67 -10.79 -14.93 -7.82
N SER A 68 -10.42 -13.82 -7.17
CA SER A 68 -11.24 -12.63 -7.06
C SER A 68 -10.39 -11.41 -7.41
N VAL A 69 -10.85 -10.58 -8.33
CA VAL A 69 -10.09 -9.40 -8.80
C VAL A 69 -10.99 -8.19 -8.94
N HIS A 70 -10.46 -7.01 -8.56
CA HIS A 70 -11.11 -5.73 -8.76
C HIS A 70 -10.08 -4.64 -9.05
N VAL A 71 -10.33 -3.83 -10.08
CA VAL A 71 -9.54 -2.63 -10.41
C VAL A 71 -10.49 -1.48 -10.70
N VAL A 72 -10.27 -0.35 -10.06
CA VAL A 72 -11.04 0.88 -10.23
C VAL A 72 -10.12 2.05 -10.54
N ASP A 73 -10.46 2.83 -11.54
CA ASP A 73 -9.78 4.10 -11.87
C ASP A 73 -10.16 5.16 -10.83
N LEU A 74 -9.15 5.81 -10.24
CA LEU A 74 -9.33 6.79 -9.16
C LEU A 74 -9.86 8.14 -9.65
N ASP A 75 -9.61 8.50 -10.92
CA ASP A 75 -9.98 9.79 -11.48
C ASP A 75 -11.49 9.87 -11.86
N ASN A 76 -12.03 8.75 -12.31
CA ASN A 76 -13.40 8.69 -12.86
C ASN A 76 -14.28 7.62 -12.19
N HIS A 77 -13.75 6.85 -11.25
CA HIS A 77 -14.43 5.77 -10.52
C HIS A 77 -15.00 4.65 -11.41
N VAL A 78 -14.45 4.49 -12.61
CA VAL A 78 -14.85 3.41 -13.52
C VAL A 78 -14.20 2.10 -13.11
N HIS A 79 -15.00 1.03 -13.03
CA HIS A 79 -14.49 -0.33 -12.85
C HIS A 79 -13.79 -0.78 -14.12
N VAL A 80 -12.47 -0.93 -14.06
CA VAL A 80 -11.61 -1.27 -15.21
C VAL A 80 -11.53 -2.77 -15.41
N LEU A 81 -11.47 -3.52 -14.30
CA LEU A 81 -11.47 -4.98 -14.27
C LEU A 81 -12.27 -5.46 -13.06
N ALA A 82 -13.10 -6.47 -13.22
CA ALA A 82 -13.82 -7.12 -12.14
C ALA A 82 -14.07 -8.59 -12.47
N GLY A 83 -13.81 -9.49 -11.55
CA GLY A 83 -14.09 -10.92 -11.62
C GLY A 83 -14.27 -11.49 -10.22
N ASP A 84 -15.43 -12.07 -9.95
CA ASP A 84 -15.85 -12.64 -8.64
C ASP A 84 -15.57 -11.71 -7.45
N ASP A 85 -15.56 -10.40 -7.70
CA ASP A 85 -15.06 -9.35 -6.82
C ASP A 85 -15.89 -9.14 -5.54
N HIS A 86 -17.08 -9.72 -5.48
CA HIS A 86 -17.95 -9.76 -4.30
C HIS A 86 -17.76 -11.02 -3.44
N VAL A 87 -17.02 -12.01 -3.92
CA VAL A 87 -16.82 -13.25 -3.17
C VAL A 87 -15.92 -12.99 -1.97
N THR A 88 -16.36 -13.44 -0.80
CA THR A 88 -15.56 -13.40 0.42
C THR A 88 -14.56 -14.55 0.42
N MET A 89 -13.26 -14.21 0.49
CA MET A 89 -12.16 -15.16 0.43
C MET A 89 -11.17 -14.92 1.57
N PRO A 90 -10.35 -15.91 1.95
CA PRO A 90 -9.21 -15.71 2.83
C PRO A 90 -8.23 -14.69 2.24
N VAL A 91 -7.81 -13.71 3.06
CA VAL A 91 -6.91 -12.63 2.64
C VAL A 91 -5.65 -12.50 3.49
N ALA A 92 -5.52 -13.36 4.51
CA ALA A 92 -4.36 -13.40 5.39
C ALA A 92 -3.95 -11.99 5.91
N GLY A 93 -2.65 -11.64 5.84
CA GLY A 93 -2.11 -10.37 6.33
C GLY A 93 -2.69 -9.11 5.69
N LEU A 94 -3.37 -9.20 4.55
CA LEU A 94 -4.06 -8.06 3.94
C LEU A 94 -5.22 -7.56 4.82
N GLY A 95 -5.88 -8.47 5.56
CA GLY A 95 -6.95 -8.12 6.49
C GLY A 95 -6.52 -7.35 7.74
N VAL A 96 -5.24 -7.02 7.90
CA VAL A 96 -4.70 -6.22 9.00
C VAL A 96 -4.95 -4.72 8.79
N VAL A 97 -5.23 -4.27 7.57
CA VAL A 97 -5.42 -2.84 7.26
C VAL A 97 -6.47 -2.15 8.15
N PRO A 98 -7.65 -2.73 8.44
CA PRO A 98 -8.60 -2.13 9.38
C PRO A 98 -8.06 -1.98 10.81
N LEU A 99 -7.20 -2.89 11.29
CA LEU A 99 -6.52 -2.74 12.58
C LEU A 99 -5.56 -1.54 12.56
N LEU A 100 -4.77 -1.36 11.49
CA LEU A 100 -3.89 -0.21 11.34
C LEU A 100 -4.67 1.11 11.33
N ILE A 101 -5.85 1.13 10.71
CA ILE A 101 -6.75 2.28 10.72
C ILE A 101 -7.24 2.59 12.14
N GLU A 102 -7.62 1.56 12.91
CA GLU A 102 -8.07 1.76 14.29
C GLU A 102 -6.93 2.24 15.20
N VAL A 103 -5.70 1.72 15.00
CA VAL A 103 -4.51 2.19 15.74
C VAL A 103 -4.23 3.66 15.42
N ALA A 104 -4.21 4.05 14.15
CA ALA A 104 -4.00 5.44 13.74
C ALA A 104 -5.09 6.38 14.30
N ALA A 105 -6.36 5.94 14.27
CA ALA A 105 -7.46 6.69 14.86
C ALA A 105 -7.32 6.80 16.40
N GLY A 106 -6.80 5.76 17.05
CA GLY A 106 -6.47 5.77 18.47
C GLY A 106 -5.38 6.78 18.82
N PHE A 107 -4.33 6.86 18.00
CA PHE A 107 -3.26 7.86 18.15
C PHE A 107 -3.80 9.27 17.93
N GLN A 108 -4.56 9.50 16.88
CA GLN A 108 -5.14 10.81 16.55
C GLN A 108 -6.10 11.32 17.64
N SER A 109 -6.90 10.45 18.24
CA SER A 109 -7.84 10.81 19.31
C SER A 109 -7.21 10.88 20.70
N GLY A 110 -5.97 10.44 20.88
CA GLY A 110 -5.31 10.30 22.17
C GLY A 110 -5.83 9.11 23.01
N ALA A 111 -6.60 8.21 22.42
CA ALA A 111 -7.07 6.98 23.09
C ALA A 111 -5.98 5.92 23.20
N LEU A 112 -4.95 6.00 22.35
CA LEU A 112 -3.73 5.21 22.40
C LEU A 112 -2.52 6.16 22.43
N ASP A 113 -1.53 5.82 23.26
CA ASP A 113 -0.24 6.53 23.28
C ASP A 113 0.71 5.84 22.30
N PRO A 114 1.18 6.51 21.21
CA PRO A 114 2.12 5.92 20.25
C PRO A 114 3.42 5.44 20.88
N PHE A 115 3.82 6.06 22.01
CA PHE A 115 5.05 5.74 22.74
C PHE A 115 4.86 4.66 23.82
N GLU A 116 3.64 4.18 24.04
CA GLU A 116 3.39 3.10 24.98
C GLU A 116 4.17 1.85 24.59
N ILE A 117 4.95 1.33 25.53
CA ILE A 117 5.83 0.18 25.32
C ILE A 117 5.05 -1.12 25.53
N VAL A 118 5.12 -2.03 24.58
CA VAL A 118 4.56 -3.38 24.68
C VAL A 118 5.69 -4.40 24.67
N GLU A 119 5.68 -5.26 25.68
CA GLU A 119 6.64 -6.34 25.82
C GLU A 119 6.25 -7.53 24.92
N ARG A 120 7.22 -8.07 24.16
CA ARG A 120 6.99 -9.20 23.27
C ARG A 120 6.47 -10.45 23.99
N GLU A 121 6.91 -10.67 25.22
CA GLU A 121 6.48 -11.80 26.05
C GLU A 121 5.02 -11.70 26.53
N SER A 122 4.42 -10.49 26.46
CA SER A 122 3.01 -10.29 26.83
C SER A 122 2.03 -10.76 25.77
N VAL A 123 2.52 -11.11 24.58
CA VAL A 123 1.70 -11.56 23.43
C VAL A 123 2.02 -13.00 23.06
N GLU A 124 1.03 -13.69 22.46
CA GLU A 124 1.24 -15.04 21.98
C GLU A 124 2.36 -15.10 20.94
N ALA A 125 3.32 -15.97 21.17
CA ALA A 125 4.44 -16.17 20.27
C ALA A 125 4.00 -16.74 18.93
N VAL A 126 4.61 -16.25 17.85
CA VAL A 126 4.55 -16.84 16.52
C VAL A 126 5.96 -17.16 16.11
N GLU A 127 6.27 -18.45 15.95
CA GLU A 127 7.63 -18.95 15.76
C GLU A 127 8.01 -19.14 14.30
N THR A 128 7.00 -19.24 13.41
CA THR A 128 7.23 -19.57 12.00
C THR A 128 7.51 -18.36 11.11
N SER A 129 7.17 -17.15 11.56
CA SER A 129 7.32 -15.92 10.76
C SER A 129 7.50 -14.68 11.63
N GLY A 130 7.83 -13.56 11.01
CA GLY A 130 8.02 -12.27 11.65
C GLY A 130 9.47 -11.87 11.84
N LEU A 131 9.69 -10.57 11.88
CA LEU A 131 11.01 -9.95 12.08
C LEU A 131 11.30 -9.75 13.57
N TRP A 132 10.31 -9.32 14.37
CA TRP A 132 10.50 -8.97 15.78
C TRP A 132 11.04 -10.13 16.62
N ARG A 133 10.68 -11.38 16.29
CA ARG A 133 11.22 -12.56 16.96
C ARG A 133 12.75 -12.69 16.87
N HIS A 134 13.37 -12.10 15.84
CA HIS A 134 14.81 -12.10 15.59
C HIS A 134 15.53 -10.89 16.18
N LEU A 135 14.78 -9.85 16.58
CA LEU A 135 15.35 -8.67 17.18
C LEU A 135 15.68 -8.94 18.67
N HIS A 136 16.78 -8.34 19.14
CA HIS A 136 17.13 -8.36 20.57
C HIS A 136 16.29 -7.39 21.41
N ALA A 137 15.50 -6.48 20.77
CA ALA A 137 14.57 -5.60 21.45
C ALA A 137 13.41 -6.43 22.06
N PRO A 138 13.31 -6.55 23.39
CA PRO A 138 12.26 -7.35 24.04
C PRO A 138 10.91 -6.64 24.01
N ALA A 139 10.90 -5.32 23.82
CA ALA A 139 9.74 -4.47 23.85
C ALA A 139 9.86 -3.38 22.79
N LEU A 140 8.74 -2.92 22.25
CA LEU A 140 8.66 -1.85 21.25
C LEU A 140 7.48 -0.92 21.55
N PRO A 141 7.57 0.38 21.16
CA PRO A 141 6.43 1.29 21.20
C PRO A 141 5.33 0.87 20.22
N LEU A 142 4.10 1.25 20.50
CA LEU A 142 2.94 0.94 19.65
C LEU A 142 3.12 1.45 18.22
N GLU A 143 3.75 2.61 18.01
CA GLU A 143 4.01 3.15 16.69
C GLU A 143 4.98 2.26 15.89
N ASP A 144 6.08 1.79 16.50
CA ASP A 144 7.02 0.87 15.86
C ASP A 144 6.36 -0.47 15.53
N LEU A 145 5.43 -0.94 16.38
CA LEU A 145 4.65 -2.14 16.10
C LEU A 145 3.70 -1.94 14.91
N ALA A 146 3.09 -0.74 14.76
CA ALA A 146 2.26 -0.41 13.62
C ALA A 146 3.10 -0.38 12.31
N VAL A 147 4.29 0.20 12.36
CA VAL A 147 5.24 0.19 11.23
C VAL A 147 5.64 -1.24 10.88
N LEU A 148 6.03 -2.09 11.84
CA LEU A 148 6.37 -3.50 11.58
C LEU A 148 5.20 -4.30 11.00
N ALA A 149 3.99 -4.09 11.50
CA ALA A 149 2.78 -4.75 11.00
C ALA A 149 2.44 -4.31 9.57
N ALA A 150 2.61 -3.02 9.26
CA ALA A 150 2.35 -2.49 7.92
C ALA A 150 3.42 -2.92 6.91
N THR A 151 4.70 -2.75 7.25
CA THR A 151 5.83 -2.90 6.33
C THR A 151 6.29 -4.33 6.15
N ALA A 152 6.57 -5.03 7.24
CA ALA A 152 7.07 -6.41 7.22
C ALA A 152 5.96 -7.46 7.36
N GLY A 153 4.72 -7.04 7.68
CA GLY A 153 3.65 -7.99 7.97
C GLY A 153 3.95 -8.86 9.19
N ASP A 154 4.63 -8.29 10.19
CA ASP A 154 5.09 -9.03 11.38
C ASP A 154 3.90 -9.53 12.22
N PRO A 155 3.70 -10.84 12.37
CA PRO A 155 2.53 -11.38 13.05
C PRO A 155 2.53 -11.14 14.55
N ILE A 156 3.70 -11.02 15.18
CA ILE A 156 3.81 -10.72 16.62
C ILE A 156 3.44 -9.26 16.87
N ALA A 157 3.89 -8.35 16.00
CA ALA A 157 3.50 -6.94 16.05
C ALA A 157 1.99 -6.77 15.84
N VAL A 158 1.41 -7.49 14.86
CA VAL A 158 -0.06 -7.50 14.65
C VAL A 158 -0.79 -8.01 15.89
N ASN A 159 -0.34 -9.11 16.46
CA ASN A 159 -0.96 -9.67 17.68
C ASN A 159 -0.86 -8.70 18.87
N ALA A 160 0.26 -7.99 19.01
CA ALA A 160 0.45 -6.97 20.05
C ALA A 160 -0.52 -5.80 19.87
N LEU A 161 -0.66 -5.27 18.66
CA LEU A 161 -1.64 -4.21 18.36
C LEU A 161 -3.06 -4.69 18.59
N LEU A 162 -3.40 -5.90 18.15
CA LEU A 162 -4.72 -6.48 18.33
C LEU A 162 -5.05 -6.76 19.81
N HIS A 163 -4.06 -7.19 20.60
CA HIS A 163 -4.21 -7.31 22.04
C HIS A 163 -4.52 -5.97 22.71
N LYS A 164 -3.87 -4.91 22.25
CA LYS A 164 -4.06 -3.55 22.79
C LYS A 164 -5.38 -2.92 22.39
N VAL A 165 -5.78 -3.06 21.14
CA VAL A 165 -7.01 -2.47 20.58
C VAL A 165 -8.24 -3.30 20.92
N GLY A 166 -8.13 -4.63 20.83
CA GLY A 166 -9.24 -5.59 20.96
C GLY A 166 -9.99 -5.83 19.66
N HIS A 167 -10.46 -7.07 19.48
CA HIS A 167 -11.20 -7.49 18.29
C HIS A 167 -12.50 -6.69 18.06
N ASP A 168 -13.19 -6.34 19.15
CA ASP A 168 -14.47 -5.63 19.05
C ASP A 168 -14.31 -4.25 18.44
N ARG A 169 -13.28 -3.51 18.80
CA ARG A 169 -13.01 -2.20 18.21
C ARG A 169 -12.63 -2.29 16.73
N VAL A 170 -11.85 -3.29 16.36
CA VAL A 170 -11.53 -3.53 14.95
C VAL A 170 -12.80 -3.87 14.15
N ARG A 171 -13.69 -4.69 14.71
CA ARG A 171 -14.99 -5.01 14.11
C ARG A 171 -15.86 -3.76 13.93
N GLU A 172 -16.00 -2.94 14.97
CA GLU A 172 -16.73 -1.67 14.92
C GLU A 172 -16.14 -0.73 13.84
N ARG A 173 -14.81 -0.69 13.72
CA ARG A 173 -14.14 0.06 12.65
C ARG A 173 -14.51 -0.45 11.27
N ILE A 174 -14.45 -1.77 11.04
CA ILE A 174 -14.84 -2.41 9.79
C ILE A 174 -16.29 -2.07 9.43
N GLU A 175 -17.20 -2.17 10.40
CA GLU A 175 -18.62 -1.83 10.21
C GLU A 175 -18.81 -0.34 9.89
N SER A 176 -18.10 0.55 10.58
CA SER A 176 -18.16 2.01 10.34
C SER A 176 -17.66 2.41 8.95
N LEU A 177 -16.72 1.65 8.39
CA LEU A 177 -16.22 1.81 7.03
C LEU A 177 -17.16 1.22 5.97
N GLY A 178 -18.27 0.59 6.38
CA GLY A 178 -19.24 -0.03 5.48
C GLY A 178 -18.77 -1.34 4.85
N LEU A 179 -17.70 -1.94 5.37
CA LEU A 179 -17.16 -3.22 4.89
C LEU A 179 -18.00 -4.37 5.46
N ARG A 180 -18.65 -5.13 4.60
CA ARG A 180 -19.60 -6.20 4.99
C ARG A 180 -19.06 -7.59 4.74
N ARG A 181 -18.01 -7.69 3.93
CA ARG A 181 -17.37 -8.94 3.49
C ARG A 181 -15.93 -9.05 3.96
N THR A 182 -15.42 -8.02 4.63
CA THR A 182 -14.08 -7.95 5.17
C THR A 182 -14.14 -8.05 6.69
N ALA A 183 -13.32 -8.95 7.26
CA ALA A 183 -13.23 -9.14 8.71
C ALA A 183 -11.84 -9.63 9.11
N LEU A 184 -11.33 -9.12 10.23
CA LEU A 184 -10.22 -9.71 10.97
C LEU A 184 -10.83 -10.66 12.01
N LEU A 185 -10.66 -11.96 11.80
CA LEU A 185 -11.39 -13.00 12.54
C LEU A 185 -10.63 -13.49 13.77
N ASP A 186 -9.30 -13.48 13.70
CA ASP A 186 -8.46 -14.03 14.75
C ASP A 186 -7.05 -13.39 14.72
N ARG A 187 -6.26 -13.66 15.73
CA ARG A 187 -4.84 -13.37 15.77
C ARG A 187 -4.04 -14.34 14.90
N PHE A 188 -2.79 -13.99 14.62
CA PHE A 188 -1.86 -14.88 13.95
C PHE A 188 -1.41 -16.01 14.88
N ARG A 189 -1.36 -17.22 14.35
CA ARG A 189 -0.98 -18.44 15.08
C ARG A 189 -0.17 -19.37 14.17
N ASP A 190 0.77 -20.09 14.73
CA ASP A 190 1.49 -21.14 14.00
C ASP A 190 0.60 -22.35 13.68
N ARG A 191 -0.35 -22.64 14.55
CA ARG A 191 -1.33 -23.71 14.38
C ARG A 191 -2.70 -23.24 14.86
N ARG A 192 -3.74 -23.66 14.16
CA ARG A 192 -5.13 -23.43 14.52
C ARG A 192 -5.76 -24.69 15.07
N GLY A 193 -6.40 -24.57 16.21
CA GLY A 193 -7.21 -25.62 16.82
C GLY A 193 -8.64 -25.62 16.31
N PRO A 194 -9.46 -26.59 16.78
CA PRO A 194 -10.86 -26.71 16.35
C PRO A 194 -11.74 -25.53 16.79
N ASP A 195 -11.36 -24.83 17.84
CA ASP A 195 -12.10 -23.68 18.38
C ASP A 195 -11.61 -22.33 17.82
N ASP A 196 -10.50 -22.30 17.07
CA ASP A 196 -9.98 -21.11 16.43
C ASP A 196 -10.72 -20.83 15.12
N ALA A 197 -10.77 -19.56 14.70
CA ALA A 197 -11.28 -19.22 13.38
C ALA A 197 -10.43 -19.91 12.30
N PRO A 198 -11.05 -20.43 11.21
CA PRO A 198 -10.33 -21.18 10.18
C PRO A 198 -9.29 -20.34 9.42
N GLN A 199 -9.46 -19.01 9.43
CA GLN A 199 -8.62 -18.04 8.77
C GLN A 199 -8.36 -16.85 9.70
N VAL A 200 -7.22 -16.17 9.52
CA VAL A 200 -6.93 -14.96 10.28
C VAL A 200 -7.82 -13.80 9.84
N ALA A 201 -8.10 -13.71 8.55
CA ALA A 201 -8.93 -12.67 7.97
C ALA A 201 -9.56 -13.11 6.65
N VAL A 202 -10.69 -12.51 6.35
CA VAL A 202 -11.41 -12.66 5.08
C VAL A 202 -11.69 -11.28 4.48
N GLY A 203 -11.93 -11.24 3.17
CA GLY A 203 -12.28 -10.02 2.47
C GLY A 203 -12.77 -10.30 1.04
N SER A 204 -13.29 -9.28 0.37
CA SER A 204 -13.61 -9.31 -1.04
C SER A 204 -12.75 -8.32 -1.83
N ALA A 205 -12.40 -8.65 -3.08
CA ALA A 205 -11.53 -7.78 -3.87
C ALA A 205 -12.13 -6.38 -4.06
N ARG A 206 -13.45 -6.28 -4.20
CA ARG A 206 -14.15 -4.99 -4.32
C ARG A 206 -14.00 -4.12 -3.07
N GLU A 207 -14.23 -4.67 -1.89
CA GLU A 207 -14.13 -3.90 -0.65
C GLU A 207 -12.70 -3.47 -0.35
N LEU A 208 -11.74 -4.36 -0.59
CA LEU A 208 -10.33 -4.07 -0.36
C LEU A 208 -9.80 -3.01 -1.33
N ALA A 209 -10.09 -3.08 -2.63
CA ALA A 209 -9.75 -2.03 -3.58
C ALA A 209 -10.43 -0.70 -3.22
N GLY A 210 -11.71 -0.74 -2.82
CA GLY A 210 -12.45 0.43 -2.33
C GLY A 210 -11.83 1.05 -1.09
N LEU A 211 -11.35 0.24 -0.13
CA LEU A 211 -10.67 0.71 1.07
C LEU A 211 -9.37 1.45 0.74
N PHE A 212 -8.54 0.91 -0.16
CA PHE A 212 -7.31 1.57 -0.61
C PHE A 212 -7.61 2.85 -1.41
N SER A 213 -8.66 2.86 -2.24
CA SER A 213 -9.15 4.08 -2.89
C SER A 213 -9.54 5.15 -1.86
N ALA A 214 -10.28 4.77 -0.82
CA ALA A 214 -10.70 5.69 0.24
C ALA A 214 -9.50 6.23 1.05
N LEU A 215 -8.48 5.41 1.31
CA LEU A 215 -7.26 5.83 2.01
C LEU A 215 -6.54 6.96 1.27
N VAL A 216 -6.22 6.78 -0.01
CA VAL A 216 -5.47 7.79 -0.78
C VAL A 216 -6.31 9.04 -1.10
N ASN A 217 -7.63 8.94 -1.03
CA ASN A 217 -8.55 10.07 -1.15
C ASN A 217 -8.89 10.74 0.19
N SER A 218 -8.20 10.40 1.27
CA SER A 218 -8.42 10.98 2.61
C SER A 218 -9.85 10.80 3.15
N GLN A 219 -10.49 9.68 2.84
CA GLN A 219 -11.89 9.39 3.16
C GLN A 219 -12.05 8.34 4.27
N VAL A 220 -10.95 7.82 4.82
CA VAL A 220 -10.97 6.84 5.89
C VAL A 220 -10.82 7.55 7.24
N VAL A 221 -11.86 7.52 8.05
CA VAL A 221 -12.00 8.26 9.33
C VAL A 221 -11.89 9.77 9.11
N ASP A 222 -10.68 10.27 8.90
CA ASP A 222 -10.35 11.64 8.52
C ASP A 222 -9.06 11.70 7.70
N ALA A 223 -8.63 12.90 7.32
CA ALA A 223 -7.45 13.09 6.48
C ALA A 223 -6.14 12.70 7.19
N ALA A 224 -6.05 12.93 8.51
CA ALA A 224 -4.85 12.62 9.29
C ALA A 224 -4.67 11.10 9.45
N VAL A 225 -5.73 10.37 9.79
CA VAL A 225 -5.72 8.91 9.87
C VAL A 225 -5.43 8.29 8.51
N SER A 226 -6.06 8.78 7.44
CA SER A 226 -5.81 8.30 6.07
C SER A 226 -4.36 8.50 5.66
N ALA A 227 -3.78 9.67 5.94
CA ALA A 227 -2.38 9.99 5.63
C ALA A 227 -1.42 9.08 6.41
N GLN A 228 -1.62 8.91 7.71
CA GLN A 228 -0.77 8.07 8.56
C GLN A 228 -0.76 6.62 8.10
N VAL A 229 -1.93 6.03 7.82
CA VAL A 229 -2.02 4.65 7.33
C VAL A 229 -1.41 4.51 5.94
N SER A 230 -1.63 5.48 5.05
CA SER A 230 -1.02 5.49 3.71
C SER A 230 0.50 5.59 3.78
N GLU A 231 1.05 6.41 4.68
CA GLU A 231 2.48 6.51 4.94
C GLU A 231 3.04 5.15 5.39
N TRP A 232 2.46 4.50 6.41
CA TRP A 232 2.93 3.18 6.82
C TRP A 232 2.88 2.14 5.70
N LEU A 233 1.81 2.14 4.89
CA LEU A 233 1.65 1.19 3.79
C LEU A 233 2.56 1.50 2.59
N SER A 234 2.98 2.76 2.40
CA SER A 234 3.95 3.12 1.37
C SER A 234 5.36 2.58 1.66
N LEU A 235 5.63 2.19 2.91
CA LEU A 235 6.88 1.57 3.33
C LEU A 235 6.85 0.03 3.23
N ASN A 236 5.81 -0.58 2.63
CA ASN A 236 5.68 -2.03 2.56
C ASN A 236 6.84 -2.66 1.79
N GLN A 237 7.56 -3.58 2.43
CA GLN A 237 8.73 -4.25 1.85
C GLN A 237 8.39 -5.45 0.96
N ASP A 238 7.14 -5.94 1.02
CA ASP A 238 6.72 -7.05 0.17
C ASP A 238 6.24 -6.59 -1.20
N LEU A 239 7.18 -6.42 -2.11
CA LEU A 239 6.96 -6.04 -3.51
C LEU A 239 6.99 -7.25 -4.46
N SER A 240 6.66 -8.46 -3.99
CA SER A 240 6.86 -9.69 -4.77
C SER A 240 5.67 -10.13 -5.60
N LEU A 241 4.52 -9.46 -5.51
CA LEU A 241 3.30 -9.77 -6.22
C LEU A 241 3.04 -8.76 -7.36
N VAL A 242 2.03 -7.90 -7.26
CA VAL A 242 1.74 -6.85 -8.27
C VAL A 242 2.92 -5.90 -8.42
N ALA A 243 3.48 -5.47 -7.31
CA ALA A 243 4.63 -4.57 -7.28
C ALA A 243 5.89 -5.12 -7.96
N ALA A 244 6.03 -6.44 -8.15
CA ALA A 244 7.18 -7.03 -8.83
C ALA A 244 7.39 -6.54 -10.27
N SER A 245 6.36 -5.95 -10.88
CA SER A 245 6.43 -5.37 -12.22
C SER A 245 6.86 -3.91 -12.26
N THR A 246 6.92 -3.23 -11.11
CA THR A 246 7.22 -1.79 -11.03
C THR A 246 8.71 -1.49 -11.02
N GLY A 247 9.54 -2.45 -10.60
CA GLY A 247 10.97 -2.25 -10.42
C GLY A 247 11.34 -1.36 -9.22
N LEU A 248 10.40 -1.09 -8.32
CA LEU A 248 10.63 -0.29 -7.13
C LEU A 248 11.62 -0.97 -6.17
N ASP A 249 12.43 -0.16 -5.50
CA ASP A 249 13.31 -0.61 -4.42
C ASP A 249 12.50 -0.82 -3.14
N PRO A 250 12.52 -2.01 -2.52
CA PRO A 250 11.77 -2.28 -1.29
C PRO A 250 12.11 -1.36 -0.11
N PHE A 251 13.29 -0.72 -0.13
CA PHE A 251 13.75 0.13 0.97
C PHE A 251 13.66 1.64 0.70
N ALA A 252 13.36 2.04 -0.55
CA ALA A 252 13.40 3.44 -0.95
C ALA A 252 12.41 3.78 -2.07
N HIS A 253 11.21 3.19 -2.05
CA HIS A 253 10.22 3.42 -3.12
C HIS A 253 9.20 4.54 -2.81
N ASP A 254 9.21 5.10 -1.63
CA ASP A 254 8.40 6.25 -1.23
C ASP A 254 8.79 7.54 -1.98
N HIS A 255 10.00 7.59 -2.54
CA HIS A 255 10.55 8.70 -3.31
C HIS A 255 10.98 8.29 -4.72
N ASP A 256 10.11 7.56 -5.45
CA ASP A 256 10.43 7.12 -6.80
C ASP A 256 10.65 8.30 -7.77
N ALA A 257 11.79 8.30 -8.46
CA ALA A 257 12.20 9.35 -9.40
C ALA A 257 11.28 9.46 -10.64
N HIS A 258 10.45 8.44 -10.90
CA HIS A 258 9.53 8.41 -12.04
C HIS A 258 8.14 8.93 -11.72
N GLY A 259 7.91 9.41 -10.49
CA GLY A 259 6.62 9.94 -10.03
C GLY A 259 5.56 8.86 -9.88
N LEU A 260 5.99 7.66 -9.52
CA LEU A 260 5.11 6.54 -9.22
C LEU A 260 4.72 6.58 -7.74
N LEU A 261 3.43 6.73 -7.46
CA LEU A 261 2.88 6.49 -6.13
C LEU A 261 2.47 5.03 -6.03
N PHE A 262 3.03 4.33 -5.06
CA PHE A 262 2.68 2.95 -4.77
C PHE A 262 2.42 2.75 -3.27
N VAL A 263 1.21 2.31 -2.96
CA VAL A 263 0.76 2.01 -1.59
C VAL A 263 0.08 0.66 -1.63
N ASN A 264 0.61 -0.32 -0.92
CA ASN A 264 0.04 -1.67 -0.96
C ASN A 264 0.12 -2.41 0.38
N LYS A 265 -0.64 -3.48 0.47
CA LYS A 265 -0.51 -4.52 1.51
C LYS A 265 -0.67 -5.88 0.88
N THR A 266 0.21 -6.80 1.25
CA THR A 266 0.12 -8.19 0.83
C THR A 266 -0.46 -9.07 1.93
N GLY A 267 -1.08 -10.17 1.51
CA GLY A 267 -1.53 -11.25 2.37
C GLY A 267 -1.00 -12.59 1.88
N ARG A 268 -0.36 -13.33 2.78
CA ARG A 268 0.23 -14.64 2.49
C ARG A 268 -0.11 -15.64 3.57
N ASP A 269 -0.62 -16.75 3.16
CA ASP A 269 -0.84 -17.92 4.01
C ASP A 269 -0.72 -19.18 3.15
N ARG A 270 -0.86 -20.34 3.80
CA ARG A 270 -0.93 -21.62 3.10
C ARG A 270 -2.07 -21.61 2.09
N GLY A 271 -1.75 -21.73 0.80
CA GLY A 271 -2.73 -21.69 -0.29
C GLY A 271 -3.35 -20.32 -0.55
N VAL A 272 -2.91 -19.23 0.08
CA VAL A 272 -3.44 -17.87 -0.11
C VAL A 272 -2.36 -16.92 -0.60
N ARG A 273 -2.67 -16.17 -1.65
CA ARG A 273 -1.93 -14.97 -2.08
C ARG A 273 -2.93 -13.87 -2.33
N ALA A 274 -2.73 -12.75 -1.69
CA ALA A 274 -3.58 -11.58 -1.84
C ALA A 274 -2.74 -10.31 -1.86
N GLU A 275 -3.16 -9.34 -2.63
CA GLU A 275 -2.63 -7.98 -2.58
C GLU A 275 -3.73 -7.00 -2.91
N ALA A 276 -3.76 -5.89 -2.19
CA ALA A 276 -4.53 -4.72 -2.55
C ALA A 276 -3.66 -3.48 -2.42
N GLY A 277 -3.94 -2.46 -3.22
CA GLY A 277 -3.14 -1.25 -3.21
C GLY A 277 -3.65 -0.18 -4.16
N VAL A 278 -2.86 0.88 -4.23
CA VAL A 278 -2.97 1.95 -5.21
C VAL A 278 -1.67 2.03 -6.00
N LEU A 279 -1.82 2.16 -7.29
CA LEU A 279 -0.74 2.48 -8.23
C LEU A 279 -1.16 3.73 -9.00
N ALA A 280 -0.39 4.81 -8.87
CA ALA A 280 -0.65 6.03 -9.62
C ALA A 280 0.61 6.52 -10.31
N GLY A 281 0.48 6.86 -11.57
CA GLY A 281 1.52 7.41 -12.43
C GLY A 281 1.08 8.72 -13.07
N PRO A 282 1.87 9.25 -14.02
CA PRO A 282 1.62 10.55 -14.62
C PRO A 282 0.29 10.67 -15.38
N ARG A 283 -0.30 9.56 -15.80
CA ARG A 283 -1.50 9.57 -16.64
C ARG A 283 -2.79 9.26 -15.89
N ALA A 284 -2.76 8.33 -14.95
CA ALA A 284 -3.92 7.89 -14.18
C ALA A 284 -3.49 7.26 -12.86
N GLY A 285 -4.43 7.14 -11.92
CA GLY A 285 -4.30 6.34 -10.72
C GLY A 285 -5.34 5.22 -10.70
N VAL A 286 -4.97 4.07 -10.14
CA VAL A 286 -5.88 2.93 -9.95
C VAL A 286 -5.78 2.40 -8.54
N ALA A 287 -6.92 1.99 -7.96
CA ALA A 287 -6.94 1.10 -6.81
C ALA A 287 -7.27 -0.32 -7.29
N TYR A 288 -6.59 -1.30 -6.73
CA TYR A 288 -6.71 -2.69 -7.15
C TYR A 288 -6.73 -3.65 -5.96
N SER A 289 -7.30 -4.83 -6.20
CA SER A 289 -7.13 -6.00 -5.34
C SER A 289 -7.19 -7.27 -6.18
N LEU A 290 -6.30 -8.20 -5.89
CA LEU A 290 -6.30 -9.56 -6.44
C LEU A 290 -6.11 -10.54 -5.29
N ILE A 291 -6.99 -11.55 -5.24
CA ILE A 291 -7.00 -12.62 -4.25
C ILE A 291 -6.98 -13.94 -5.00
N VAL A 292 -6.05 -14.82 -4.66
CA VAL A 292 -5.93 -16.17 -5.23
C VAL A 292 -5.82 -17.17 -4.09
N CYS A 293 -6.74 -18.15 -4.07
CA CYS A 293 -6.73 -19.25 -3.13
C CYS A 293 -6.65 -20.58 -3.88
N PHE A 294 -5.81 -21.49 -3.40
CA PHE A 294 -5.62 -22.81 -4.01
C PHE A 294 -5.34 -23.87 -2.95
N ASP A 295 -5.90 -25.06 -3.15
CA ASP A 295 -5.74 -26.21 -2.25
C ASP A 295 -4.45 -26.97 -2.51
N ASP A 296 -4.01 -27.04 -3.77
CA ASP A 296 -2.72 -27.64 -4.15
C ASP A 296 -1.57 -26.70 -3.81
N LEU A 297 -0.79 -27.07 -2.81
CA LEU A 297 0.35 -26.30 -2.29
C LEU A 297 1.65 -26.51 -3.07
N SER A 298 1.59 -27.12 -4.25
CA SER A 298 2.76 -27.33 -5.10
C SER A 298 3.44 -26.03 -5.46
N ILE A 299 4.74 -26.10 -5.69
CA ILE A 299 5.54 -24.94 -6.14
C ILE A 299 5.01 -24.38 -7.47
N THR A 300 4.48 -25.24 -8.33
CA THR A 300 3.94 -24.86 -9.64
C THR A 300 2.74 -23.92 -9.49
N HIS A 301 1.78 -24.24 -8.62
CA HIS A 301 0.62 -23.39 -8.36
C HIS A 301 1.03 -22.07 -7.73
N ARG A 302 1.97 -22.09 -6.79
CA ARG A 302 2.51 -20.87 -6.18
C ARG A 302 3.16 -19.96 -7.24
N LEU A 303 3.98 -20.50 -8.13
CA LEU A 303 4.64 -19.72 -9.19
C LEU A 303 3.63 -19.16 -10.19
N ARG A 304 2.62 -19.94 -10.60
CA ARG A 304 1.53 -19.44 -11.47
C ARG A 304 0.76 -18.29 -10.82
N ALA A 305 0.48 -18.39 -9.51
CA ALA A 305 -0.15 -17.28 -8.79
C ALA A 305 0.73 -16.03 -8.85
N HIS A 306 2.02 -16.12 -8.51
CA HIS A 306 2.94 -14.98 -8.60
C HIS A 306 3.01 -14.38 -10.01
N ASP A 307 3.03 -15.23 -11.05
CA ASP A 307 3.01 -14.77 -12.44
C ASP A 307 1.74 -14.01 -12.79
N ALA A 308 0.57 -14.44 -12.31
CA ALA A 308 -0.69 -13.75 -12.54
C ALA A 308 -0.70 -12.35 -11.87
N PHE A 309 -0.19 -12.23 -10.64
CA PHE A 309 -0.02 -10.93 -9.99
C PHE A 309 0.93 -10.02 -10.78
N ARG A 310 2.06 -10.55 -11.24
CA ARG A 310 3.02 -9.80 -12.05
C ARG A 310 2.42 -9.32 -13.37
N VAL A 311 1.65 -10.18 -14.05
CA VAL A 311 0.96 -9.80 -15.30
C VAL A 311 -0.04 -8.67 -15.06
N LEU A 312 -0.83 -8.76 -13.98
CA LEU A 312 -1.71 -7.67 -13.58
C LEU A 312 -0.90 -6.38 -13.36
N GLY A 313 0.20 -6.45 -12.63
CA GLY A 313 1.05 -5.30 -12.37
C GLY A 313 1.59 -4.64 -13.64
N VAL A 314 2.02 -5.43 -14.65
CA VAL A 314 2.45 -4.89 -15.96
C VAL A 314 1.31 -4.11 -16.63
N GLU A 315 0.10 -4.68 -16.72
CA GLU A 315 -1.04 -3.99 -17.34
C GLU A 315 -1.51 -2.78 -16.54
N LEU A 316 -1.38 -2.78 -15.18
CA LEU A 316 -1.60 -1.59 -14.36
C LEU A 316 -0.56 -0.50 -14.63
N MET A 317 0.73 -0.85 -14.75
CA MET A 317 1.79 0.09 -15.14
C MET A 317 1.51 0.70 -16.51
N GLU A 318 1.13 -0.10 -17.50
CA GLU A 318 0.72 0.40 -18.81
C GLU A 318 -0.52 1.30 -18.76
N TYR A 319 -1.42 1.07 -17.82
CA TYR A 319 -2.63 1.88 -17.63
C TYR A 319 -2.29 3.26 -17.06
N THR A 320 -1.37 3.34 -16.12
CA THR A 320 -1.02 4.55 -15.37
C THR A 320 0.06 5.41 -16.04
N HIS A 321 0.83 4.85 -16.98
CA HIS A 321 1.88 5.50 -17.77
C HIS A 321 1.56 5.51 -19.25
#